data_faf8259b25f7acabc0b6dc6fc2c73224
#
_entry.id   faf8259b25f7acabc0b6dc6fc2c73224
#
_cell.length_a   1.000
_cell.length_b   1.000
_cell.length_c   1.000
_cell.angle_alpha   90.00
_cell.angle_beta   90.00
_cell.angle_gamma   90.00
#
_symmetry.space_group_name_H-M   'P 1'
#
loop_
_entity.id
_entity.type
_entity.pdbx_description
1 polymer ?
#
loop_
_entity_poly.entity_id
_entity_poly.type
_entity_poly.pdbx_seq_one_letter_code
_entity_poly.pdbx_strand_id
1 'polypeptide(L)'
;MQRHVETQYHGDWVKGLLRSIGHTTSVMAEWWALRDNLNLAIQLGISQLEIELDAKVIVEMLKSTNCPNKSFTTLLCDCRCLMAKFKQVRVGHVFREANKCADLLAKRGCPLMENFVVFDTSPSDDLNILLEAYRNGLFYYRHVANILASVAIL
;
A
#
# COMPACT_ATOMS: atom_id res chain seq x y z
N MET A 1 12.12 -24.99 21.73
CA MET A 1 13.03 -24.59 20.64
C MET A 1 12.18 -24.05 19.49
N GLN A 2 11.86 -22.74 19.52
CA GLN A 2 11.06 -22.09 18.48
C GLN A 2 12.00 -21.73 17.34
N ARG A 3 11.85 -22.39 16.19
CA ARG A 3 12.52 -21.96 14.97
C ARG A 3 11.77 -20.70 14.46
N HIS A 4 12.38 -19.55 14.60
CA HIS A 4 12.03 -18.38 13.81
C HIS A 4 12.36 -18.70 12.36
N VAL A 5 11.34 -18.94 11.56
CA VAL A 5 11.47 -18.88 10.11
C VAL A 5 11.48 -17.40 9.77
N GLU A 6 12.66 -16.82 9.71
CA GLU A 6 12.88 -15.52 9.06
C GLU A 6 12.67 -15.73 7.56
N THR A 7 11.51 -15.45 7.08
CA THR A 7 11.29 -15.24 5.66
C THR A 7 11.89 -13.89 5.31
N GLN A 8 13.12 -13.89 4.81
CA GLN A 8 13.77 -12.70 4.26
C GLN A 8 13.08 -12.34 2.96
N TYR A 9 12.21 -11.34 3.02
CA TYR A 9 11.75 -10.64 1.82
C TYR A 9 12.79 -9.56 1.50
N HIS A 10 13.44 -9.67 0.33
CA HIS A 10 14.55 -8.81 -0.06
C HIS A 10 14.14 -7.42 -0.59
N GLY A 11 12.93 -6.96 -0.33
CA GLY A 11 12.44 -5.66 -0.81
C GLY A 11 12.25 -5.60 -2.33
N ASP A 12 12.03 -6.75 -2.96
CA ASP A 12 11.81 -6.84 -4.40
C ASP A 12 10.47 -6.24 -4.79
N TRP A 13 10.43 -5.65 -5.98
CA TRP A 13 9.20 -5.22 -6.60
C TRP A 13 8.30 -6.43 -6.85
N VAL A 14 7.08 -6.39 -6.36
CA VAL A 14 6.05 -7.40 -6.64
C VAL A 14 5.08 -6.88 -7.69
N LYS A 15 4.37 -5.83 -7.37
CA LYS A 15 3.40 -5.14 -8.25
C LYS A 15 3.26 -3.69 -7.83
N GLY A 16 2.92 -2.84 -8.79
CA GLY A 16 2.43 -1.49 -8.52
C GLY A 16 1.01 -1.34 -9.00
N LEU A 17 0.24 -0.49 -8.36
CA LEU A 17 -1.15 -0.23 -8.71
C LEU A 17 -1.41 1.26 -8.75
N LEU A 18 -2.12 1.68 -9.78
CA LEU A 18 -2.56 3.05 -9.97
C LEU A 18 -4.05 3.06 -10.29
N ARG A 19 -4.80 3.92 -9.61
CA ARG A 19 -6.22 4.18 -9.90
C ARG A 19 -6.45 5.66 -10.07
N SER A 20 -7.21 6.02 -11.11
CA SER A 20 -7.80 7.35 -11.25
C SER A 20 -9.19 7.33 -10.59
N ILE A 21 -9.41 8.22 -9.64
CA ILE A 21 -10.67 8.30 -8.87
C ILE A 21 -11.39 9.65 -9.01
N GLY A 22 -10.91 10.50 -9.92
CA GLY A 22 -11.47 11.84 -10.10
C GLY A 22 -11.25 12.76 -8.90
N HIS A 23 -12.12 13.75 -8.73
CA HIS A 23 -12.03 14.68 -7.62
C HIS A 23 -12.46 14.03 -6.30
N THR A 24 -11.52 13.94 -5.35
CA THR A 24 -11.76 13.38 -4.03
C THR A 24 -10.76 13.96 -3.02
N THR A 25 -10.96 13.64 -1.73
CA THR A 25 -9.97 14.01 -0.71
C THR A 25 -8.79 13.03 -0.71
N SER A 26 -7.62 13.49 -0.25
CA SER A 26 -6.44 12.62 -0.12
C SER A 26 -6.71 11.41 0.77
N VAL A 27 -7.45 11.58 1.85
CA VAL A 27 -7.81 10.47 2.75
C VAL A 27 -8.71 9.45 2.06
N MET A 28 -9.68 9.89 1.26
CA MET A 28 -10.54 8.98 0.49
C MET A 28 -9.74 8.24 -0.58
N ALA A 29 -8.79 8.93 -1.23
CA ALA A 29 -7.89 8.32 -2.19
C ALA A 29 -7.05 7.19 -1.56
N GLU A 30 -6.53 7.41 -0.36
CA GLU A 30 -5.78 6.41 0.42
C GLU A 30 -6.65 5.20 0.79
N TRP A 31 -7.91 5.40 1.16
CA TRP A 31 -8.85 4.29 1.42
C TRP A 31 -9.06 3.41 0.17
N TRP A 32 -9.25 4.02 -0.99
CA TRP A 32 -9.37 3.28 -2.25
C TRP A 32 -8.09 2.54 -2.60
N ALA A 33 -6.93 3.18 -2.44
CA ALA A 33 -5.64 2.56 -2.65
C ALA A 33 -5.45 1.34 -1.75
N LEU A 34 -5.73 1.46 -0.47
CA LEU A 34 -5.64 0.35 0.48
C LEU A 34 -6.53 -0.82 0.07
N ARG A 35 -7.80 -0.56 -0.24
CA ARG A 35 -8.74 -1.60 -0.67
C ARG A 35 -8.27 -2.34 -1.92
N ASP A 36 -7.82 -1.61 -2.92
CA ASP A 36 -7.36 -2.20 -4.18
C ASP A 36 -6.09 -3.04 -3.98
N ASN A 37 -5.18 -2.58 -3.12
CA ASN A 37 -3.98 -3.35 -2.80
C ASN A 37 -4.27 -4.61 -2.01
N LEU A 38 -5.18 -4.56 -1.07
CA LEU A 38 -5.62 -5.76 -0.35
C LEU A 38 -6.20 -6.80 -1.31
N ASN A 39 -7.03 -6.38 -2.28
CA ASN A 39 -7.54 -7.27 -3.31
C ASN A 39 -6.44 -7.84 -4.19
N LEU A 40 -5.50 -7.02 -4.63
CA LEU A 40 -4.36 -7.46 -5.43
C LEU A 40 -3.49 -8.47 -4.66
N ALA A 41 -3.20 -8.20 -3.39
CA ALA A 41 -2.44 -9.10 -2.53
C ALA A 41 -3.11 -10.47 -2.38
N ILE A 42 -4.44 -10.48 -2.23
CA ILE A 42 -5.23 -11.73 -2.18
C ILE A 42 -5.13 -12.49 -3.50
N GLN A 43 -5.28 -11.79 -4.64
CA GLN A 43 -5.18 -12.40 -5.98
C GLN A 43 -3.79 -13.01 -6.23
N LEU A 44 -2.74 -12.41 -5.67
CA LEU A 44 -1.36 -12.90 -5.75
C LEU A 44 -1.07 -14.04 -4.76
N GLY A 45 -2.03 -14.43 -3.92
CA GLY A 45 -1.85 -15.50 -2.94
C GLY A 45 -0.93 -15.12 -1.76
N ILE A 46 -0.73 -13.82 -1.51
CA ILE A 46 0.09 -13.36 -0.39
C ILE A 46 -0.64 -13.68 0.91
N SER A 47 0.05 -14.34 1.84
CA SER A 47 -0.54 -14.77 3.11
C SER A 47 -0.16 -13.89 4.30
N GLN A 48 0.94 -13.17 4.21
CA GLN A 48 1.44 -12.26 5.24
C GLN A 48 1.69 -10.90 4.61
N LEU A 49 1.12 -9.84 5.19
CA LEU A 49 1.15 -8.50 4.62
C LEU A 49 1.54 -7.48 5.67
N GLU A 50 2.44 -6.59 5.31
CA GLU A 50 2.71 -5.36 6.03
C GLU A 50 2.19 -4.18 5.22
N ILE A 51 1.31 -3.39 5.85
CA ILE A 51 0.66 -2.23 5.25
C ILE A 51 1.30 -0.99 5.86
N GLU A 52 1.86 -0.15 5.02
CA GLU A 52 2.41 1.13 5.42
C GLU A 52 1.64 2.26 4.74
N LEU A 53 1.14 3.18 5.53
CA LEU A 53 0.31 4.30 5.10
C LEU A 53 0.86 5.62 5.66
N ASP A 54 0.85 6.68 4.87
CA ASP A 54 1.20 8.01 5.34
C ASP A 54 -0.01 8.76 5.95
N ALA A 55 -1.23 8.30 5.69
CA ALA A 55 -2.44 8.80 6.33
C ALA A 55 -2.62 8.20 7.74
N LYS A 56 -2.07 8.86 8.76
CA LYS A 56 -2.15 8.42 10.16
C LYS A 56 -3.58 8.15 10.61
N VAL A 57 -4.54 8.95 10.17
CA VAL A 57 -5.96 8.76 10.51
C VAL A 57 -6.49 7.40 10.06
N ILE A 58 -6.08 6.90 8.90
CA ILE A 58 -6.49 5.58 8.40
C ILE A 58 -5.88 4.47 9.28
N VAL A 59 -4.60 4.60 9.62
CA VAL A 59 -3.92 3.64 10.52
C VAL A 59 -4.63 3.55 11.86
N GLU A 60 -4.99 4.68 12.44
CA GLU A 60 -5.73 4.75 13.70
C GLU A 60 -7.13 4.12 13.58
N MET A 61 -7.85 4.41 12.49
CA MET A 61 -9.16 3.81 12.24
C MET A 61 -9.10 2.29 12.04
N LEU A 62 -8.09 1.79 11.35
CA LEU A 62 -7.91 0.34 11.15
C LEU A 62 -7.60 -0.39 12.47
N LYS A 63 -6.87 0.24 13.37
CA LYS A 63 -6.51 -0.31 14.69
C LYS A 63 -7.61 -0.14 15.74
N SER A 64 -8.52 0.80 15.56
CA SER A 64 -9.62 1.07 16.48
C SER A 64 -10.74 0.04 16.32
N THR A 65 -11.41 -0.31 17.41
CA THR A 65 -12.65 -1.10 17.37
C THR A 65 -13.87 -0.25 17.04
N ASN A 66 -13.78 1.06 17.19
CA ASN A 66 -14.86 2.01 16.94
C ASN A 66 -14.81 2.52 15.49
N CYS A 67 -15.96 2.81 14.91
CA CYS A 67 -16.09 3.44 13.61
C CYS A 67 -16.62 4.87 13.77
N PRO A 68 -15.75 5.87 13.98
CA PRO A 68 -16.19 7.21 14.40
C PRO A 68 -16.75 8.06 13.27
N ASN A 69 -16.55 7.69 12.02
CA ASN A 69 -16.92 8.53 10.86
C ASN A 69 -17.75 7.73 9.85
N LYS A 70 -19.00 8.17 9.67
CA LYS A 70 -19.95 7.54 8.73
C LYS A 70 -19.46 7.55 7.27
N SER A 71 -18.70 8.55 6.86
CA SER A 71 -18.24 8.69 5.47
C SER A 71 -17.27 7.61 5.02
N PHE A 72 -16.50 7.02 5.94
CA PHE A 72 -15.52 5.98 5.64
C PHE A 72 -15.96 4.57 6.04
N THR A 73 -17.14 4.44 6.65
CA THR A 73 -17.58 3.16 7.25
C THR A 73 -17.55 2.01 6.26
N THR A 74 -18.05 2.21 5.06
CA THR A 74 -18.10 1.14 4.04
C THR A 74 -16.70 0.68 3.67
N LEU A 75 -15.80 1.61 3.32
CA LEU A 75 -14.42 1.28 2.96
C LEU A 75 -13.64 0.67 4.12
N LEU A 76 -13.85 1.17 5.34
CA LEU A 76 -13.26 0.61 6.54
C LEU A 76 -13.71 -0.85 6.76
N CYS A 77 -15.00 -1.13 6.63
CA CYS A 77 -15.53 -2.49 6.75
C CYS A 77 -14.99 -3.40 5.64
N ASP A 78 -14.99 -2.94 4.40
CA ASP A 78 -14.41 -3.68 3.27
C ASP A 78 -12.95 -4.02 3.53
N CYS A 79 -12.14 -3.05 3.91
CA CYS A 79 -10.71 -3.26 4.19
C CYS A 79 -10.50 -4.25 5.34
N ARG A 80 -11.26 -4.14 6.43
CA ARG A 80 -11.19 -5.09 7.55
C ARG A 80 -11.56 -6.51 7.13
N CYS A 81 -12.61 -6.67 6.31
CA CYS A 81 -13.01 -7.97 5.78
C CYS A 81 -11.92 -8.57 4.88
N LEU A 82 -11.27 -7.74 4.06
CA LEU A 82 -10.16 -8.18 3.22
C LEU A 82 -8.92 -8.54 4.05
N MET A 83 -8.57 -7.73 5.05
CA MET A 83 -7.46 -8.01 5.96
C MET A 83 -7.62 -9.33 6.71
N ALA A 84 -8.84 -9.70 7.07
CA ALA A 84 -9.14 -10.96 7.76
C ALA A 84 -8.84 -12.22 6.91
N LYS A 85 -8.65 -12.07 5.60
CA LYS A 85 -8.27 -13.18 4.70
C LYS A 85 -6.80 -13.55 4.73
N PHE A 86 -5.95 -12.70 5.31
CA PHE A 86 -4.52 -12.96 5.45
C PHE A 86 -4.24 -13.71 6.74
N LYS A 87 -3.18 -14.52 6.74
CA LYS A 87 -2.71 -15.20 7.97
C LYS A 87 -2.14 -14.21 8.97
N GLN A 88 -1.48 -13.17 8.46
CA GLN A 88 -0.89 -12.11 9.28
C GLN A 88 -0.96 -10.78 8.53
N VAL A 89 -1.44 -9.75 9.21
CA VAL A 89 -1.41 -8.37 8.73
C VAL A 89 -0.81 -7.48 9.80
N ARG A 90 0.12 -6.64 9.42
CA ARG A 90 0.62 -5.53 10.23
C ARG A 90 0.28 -4.22 9.55
N VAL A 91 -0.16 -3.25 10.32
CA VAL A 91 -0.47 -1.91 9.82
C VAL A 91 0.39 -0.90 10.56
N GLY A 92 1.14 -0.11 9.82
CA GLY A 92 2.03 0.91 10.32
C GLY A 92 1.83 2.25 9.64
N HIS A 93 2.11 3.33 10.38
CA HIS A 93 2.21 4.66 9.82
C HIS A 93 3.65 4.90 9.37
N VAL A 94 3.82 5.48 8.19
CA VAL A 94 5.11 5.95 7.68
C VAL A 94 5.02 7.43 7.35
N PHE A 95 6.12 8.15 7.55
CA PHE A 95 6.16 9.54 7.12
C PHE A 95 6.18 9.63 5.60
N ARG A 96 5.61 10.69 5.06
CA ARG A 96 5.48 10.91 3.62
C ARG A 96 6.82 10.85 2.89
N GLU A 97 7.88 11.31 3.54
CA GLU A 97 9.25 11.25 3.03
C GLU A 97 9.74 9.81 2.78
N ALA A 98 9.19 8.85 3.53
CA ALA A 98 9.48 7.43 3.35
C ALA A 98 8.55 6.75 2.33
N ASN A 99 7.46 7.41 1.93
CA ASN A 99 6.47 6.90 0.96
C ASN A 99 6.73 7.38 -0.48
N LYS A 100 7.98 7.65 -0.82
CA LYS A 100 8.40 8.24 -2.10
C LYS A 100 8.05 7.38 -3.31
N CYS A 101 8.05 6.05 -3.17
CA CYS A 101 7.69 5.16 -4.27
C CYS A 101 6.22 5.31 -4.66
N ALA A 102 5.32 5.38 -3.68
CA ALA A 102 3.90 5.61 -3.91
C ALA A 102 3.65 7.01 -4.51
N ASP A 103 4.31 8.04 -3.98
CA ASP A 103 4.24 9.40 -4.51
C ASP A 103 4.71 9.49 -5.97
N LEU A 104 5.76 8.76 -6.33
CA LEU A 104 6.27 8.72 -7.71
C LEU A 104 5.28 8.04 -8.66
N LEU A 105 4.66 6.96 -8.22
CA LEU A 105 3.58 6.30 -8.97
C LEU A 105 2.39 7.24 -9.16
N ALA A 106 1.96 7.95 -8.12
CA ALA A 106 0.86 8.90 -8.18
C ALA A 106 1.09 10.00 -9.22
N LYS A 107 2.29 10.58 -9.24
CA LYS A 107 2.65 11.63 -10.20
C LYS A 107 2.64 11.15 -11.65
N ARG A 108 2.91 9.86 -11.89
CA ARG A 108 2.87 9.26 -13.23
C ARG A 108 1.46 8.96 -13.71
N GLY A 109 0.51 8.81 -12.80
CA GLY A 109 -0.89 8.51 -13.12
C GLY A 109 -1.66 9.67 -13.73
N CYS A 110 -1.22 10.90 -13.51
CA CYS A 110 -1.90 12.10 -14.00
C CYS A 110 -2.19 12.11 -15.53
N PRO A 111 -1.33 11.57 -16.42
CA PRO A 111 -1.59 11.55 -17.85
C PRO A 111 -2.24 10.25 -18.36
N LEU A 112 -2.53 9.27 -17.51
CA LEU A 112 -3.07 8.00 -17.96
C LEU A 112 -4.57 8.12 -18.28
N MET A 113 -4.95 7.67 -19.47
CA MET A 113 -6.35 7.60 -19.89
C MET A 113 -7.12 6.42 -19.27
N GLU A 114 -6.41 5.50 -18.62
CA GLU A 114 -6.99 4.32 -17.99
C GLU A 114 -7.29 4.58 -16.51
N ASN A 115 -8.47 4.15 -16.07
CA ASN A 115 -8.92 4.35 -14.69
C ASN A 115 -8.23 3.44 -13.67
N PHE A 116 -7.58 2.36 -14.14
CA PHE A 116 -6.95 1.37 -13.29
C PHE A 116 -5.79 0.67 -14.04
N VAL A 117 -4.60 0.73 -13.49
CA VAL A 117 -3.41 0.12 -14.07
C VAL A 117 -2.64 -0.67 -13.03
N VAL A 118 -2.24 -1.88 -13.38
CA VAL A 118 -1.34 -2.72 -12.58
C VAL A 118 0.00 -2.84 -13.31
N PHE A 119 1.08 -2.51 -12.62
CA PHE A 119 2.44 -2.62 -13.12
C PHE A 119 3.08 -3.92 -12.64
N ASP A 120 3.37 -4.83 -13.56
CA ASP A 120 4.09 -6.08 -13.27
C ASP A 120 5.58 -5.84 -13.02
N THR A 121 6.13 -4.83 -13.67
CA THR A 121 7.50 -4.37 -13.49
C THR A 121 7.51 -2.92 -13.07
N SER A 122 8.59 -2.49 -12.42
CA SER A 122 8.76 -1.09 -12.06
C SER A 122 8.68 -0.20 -13.30
N PRO A 123 7.79 0.81 -13.31
CA PRO A 123 7.52 1.62 -14.51
C PRO A 123 8.60 2.67 -14.82
N SER A 124 9.64 2.79 -14.00
CA SER A 124 10.72 3.76 -14.23
C SER A 124 12.00 3.47 -13.48
N ASP A 125 13.10 4.00 -14.03
CA ASP A 125 14.43 3.93 -13.42
C ASP A 125 14.49 4.70 -12.09
N ASP A 126 13.81 5.83 -11.98
CA ASP A 126 13.72 6.60 -10.73
C ASP A 126 13.09 5.75 -9.61
N LEU A 127 12.06 4.97 -9.94
CA LEU A 127 11.44 4.06 -9.00
C LEU A 127 12.38 2.92 -8.61
N ASN A 128 13.15 2.40 -9.58
CA ASN A 128 14.18 1.39 -9.30
C ASN A 128 15.25 1.91 -8.35
N ILE A 129 15.70 3.15 -8.52
CA ILE A 129 16.68 3.80 -7.62
C ILE A 129 16.10 3.91 -6.20
N LEU A 130 14.84 4.31 -6.06
CA LEU A 130 14.19 4.38 -4.75
C LEU A 130 14.05 2.99 -4.10
N LEU A 131 13.69 1.97 -4.86
CA LEU A 131 13.61 0.60 -4.37
C LEU A 131 14.97 0.07 -3.91
N GLU A 132 16.04 0.37 -4.63
CA GLU A 132 17.40 0.03 -4.25
C GLU A 132 17.79 0.71 -2.91
N ALA A 133 17.43 1.98 -2.76
CA ALA A 133 17.64 2.70 -1.50
C ALA A 133 16.86 2.07 -0.33
N TYR A 134 15.66 1.58 -0.56
CA TYR A 134 14.90 0.83 0.45
C TYR A 134 15.56 -0.50 0.81
N ARG A 135 16.06 -1.26 -0.18
CA ARG A 135 16.78 -2.52 0.04
C ARG A 135 18.03 -2.31 0.91
N ASN A 136 18.74 -1.21 0.66
CA ASN A 136 19.97 -0.87 1.39
C ASN A 136 19.71 -0.24 2.77
N GLY A 137 18.46 -0.17 3.23
CA GLY A 137 18.08 0.35 4.52
C GLY A 137 18.26 1.85 4.69
N LEU A 138 18.43 2.61 3.60
CA LEU A 138 18.62 4.07 3.62
C LEU A 138 17.39 4.82 4.14
N PHE A 139 16.23 4.20 4.10
CA PHE A 139 14.98 4.82 4.53
C PHE A 139 14.28 4.11 5.69
N TYR A 140 14.36 2.78 5.83
CA TYR A 140 13.87 2.00 7.00
C TYR A 140 14.14 0.50 6.83
N TYR A 141 14.23 -0.26 7.93
CA TYR A 141 14.23 -1.71 7.94
C TYR A 141 12.84 -2.25 7.54
N ARG A 142 12.78 -2.98 6.43
CA ARG A 142 11.56 -3.67 5.99
C ARG A 142 11.83 -5.15 5.77
N HIS A 143 11.01 -5.98 6.41
CA HIS A 143 11.12 -7.43 6.34
C HIS A 143 9.94 -8.10 5.60
N VAL A 144 9.23 -7.40 4.70
CA VAL A 144 7.97 -7.94 4.12
C VAL A 144 7.84 -7.55 2.65
N ALA A 145 7.13 -8.41 1.89
CA ALA A 145 6.76 -8.14 0.51
C ALA A 145 6.01 -6.80 0.41
N ASN A 146 6.56 -5.88 -0.36
CA ASN A 146 5.96 -4.57 -0.56
C ASN A 146 5.10 -4.57 -1.82
N ILE A 147 3.79 -4.46 -1.64
CA ILE A 147 2.89 -4.04 -2.70
C ILE A 147 2.79 -2.52 -2.59
N LEU A 148 3.33 -1.84 -3.59
CA LEU A 148 3.25 -0.38 -3.65
C LEU A 148 1.96 0.02 -4.32
N ALA A 149 1.19 0.83 -3.64
CA ALA A 149 0.01 1.43 -4.19
C ALA A 149 0.12 2.93 -4.26
N SER A 150 -0.43 3.46 -5.30
CA SER A 150 -0.63 4.88 -5.42
C SER A 150 -1.96 5.17 -6.09
N VAL A 151 -2.56 6.27 -5.69
CA VAL A 151 -3.78 6.81 -6.29
C VAL A 151 -3.46 8.16 -6.89
N ALA A 152 -3.69 8.30 -8.19
CA ALA A 152 -3.68 9.61 -8.84
C ALA A 152 -5.04 10.29 -8.65
N ILE A 153 -5.02 11.51 -8.13
CA ILE A 153 -6.18 12.41 -8.09
C ILE A 153 -6.09 13.26 -9.36
N LEU A 154 -7.07 13.16 -10.22
CA LEU A 154 -7.20 13.95 -11.43
C LEU A 154 -8.13 15.13 -11.21
#